data_50836fbe750c5ac6b0e1c72e3846c89c
#
_entry.id   50836fbe750c5ac6b0e1c72e3846c89c
#
_cell.length_a   1.000
_cell.length_b   1.000
_cell.length_c   1.000
_cell.angle_alpha   90.00
_cell.angle_beta   90.00
_cell.angle_gamma   90.00
#
_symmetry.space_group_name_H-M   'P 1'
#
loop_
_entity.id
_entity.type
_entity.pdbx_description
1 polymer ?
#
loop_
_entity_poly.entity_id
_entity_poly.type
_entity_poly.pdbx_seq_one_letter_code
_entity_poly.pdbx_strand_id
1 'polypeptide(L)'
;HGVYVGMKACAKQQFGTDSLSGKRIVVQGVGHVGEYLVESLTKEGAKVFITDIHEPTLKNVAQKYGAEVIGLDQVYDWDMDIYAPCALGATLNAQSIANLRCALVAGGANNQLATDEDMQRLMDRSIAYAPDFVINAGGLINVYAEIKGLNREWALQKTRGIYDQTLAIFEQAAQNRVSTNAV
;
A
#
# COMPACT_ATOMS: atom_id res chain seq x y z
N HIS A 1 2.75 -8.90 -5.17
CA HIS A 1 1.37 -9.10 -5.65
C HIS A 1 0.35 -8.82 -4.53
N GLY A 2 0.60 -9.29 -3.29
CA GLY A 2 -0.32 -9.07 -2.16
C GLY A 2 -0.71 -7.60 -1.96
N VAL A 3 0.27 -6.71 -1.88
CA VAL A 3 0.04 -5.25 -1.72
C VAL A 3 -0.85 -4.70 -2.83
N TYR A 4 -0.60 -5.09 -4.08
CA TYR A 4 -1.39 -4.64 -5.23
C TYR A 4 -2.86 -5.08 -5.13
N VAL A 5 -3.13 -6.37 -4.84
CA VAL A 5 -4.52 -6.85 -4.74
C VAL A 5 -5.23 -6.31 -3.49
N GLY A 6 -4.50 -6.14 -2.38
CA GLY A 6 -5.03 -5.49 -1.17
C GLY A 6 -5.37 -4.01 -1.43
N MET A 7 -4.51 -3.27 -2.15
CA MET A 7 -4.78 -1.89 -2.55
C MET A 7 -6.05 -1.79 -3.41
N LYS A 8 -6.28 -2.74 -4.35
CA LYS A 8 -7.51 -2.79 -5.14
C LYS A 8 -8.76 -3.00 -4.28
N ALA A 9 -8.68 -3.88 -3.28
CA ALA A 9 -9.78 -4.08 -2.33
C ALA A 9 -10.10 -2.79 -1.56
N CYS A 10 -9.06 -2.11 -1.06
CA CYS A 10 -9.22 -0.83 -0.38
C CYS A 10 -9.79 0.25 -1.31
N ALA A 11 -9.33 0.30 -2.57
CA ALA A 11 -9.85 1.23 -3.57
C ALA A 11 -11.33 0.97 -3.86
N LYS A 12 -11.75 -0.31 -3.90
CA LYS A 12 -13.16 -0.69 -4.03
C LYS A 12 -14.00 -0.10 -2.91
N GLN A 13 -13.53 -0.20 -1.68
CA GLN A 13 -14.21 0.35 -0.51
C GLN A 13 -14.22 1.87 -0.50
N GLN A 14 -13.08 2.51 -0.77
CA GLN A 14 -12.89 3.95 -0.64
C GLN A 14 -13.44 4.74 -1.82
N PHE A 15 -13.32 4.22 -3.05
CA PHE A 15 -13.66 4.91 -4.29
C PHE A 15 -14.82 4.27 -5.06
N GLY A 16 -15.40 3.17 -4.55
CA GLY A 16 -16.49 2.43 -5.21
C GLY A 16 -16.04 1.55 -6.39
N THR A 17 -14.75 1.57 -6.74
CA THR A 17 -14.17 0.77 -7.83
C THR A 17 -12.82 0.21 -7.41
N ASP A 18 -12.50 -1.01 -7.83
CA ASP A 18 -11.19 -1.62 -7.64
C ASP A 18 -10.20 -1.26 -8.75
N SER A 19 -10.63 -0.49 -9.74
CA SER A 19 -9.73 0.03 -10.78
C SER A 19 -8.83 1.13 -10.21
N LEU A 20 -7.52 0.94 -10.41
CA LEU A 20 -6.49 1.93 -10.07
C LEU A 20 -6.11 2.82 -11.26
N SER A 21 -6.71 2.58 -12.43
CA SER A 21 -6.48 3.38 -13.63
C SER A 21 -6.80 4.86 -13.38
N GLY A 22 -5.87 5.73 -13.76
CA GLY A 22 -5.98 7.18 -13.57
C GLY A 22 -5.77 7.68 -12.13
N LYS A 23 -5.67 6.81 -11.13
CA LYS A 23 -5.37 7.18 -9.74
C LYS A 23 -3.95 7.70 -9.61
N ARG A 24 -3.76 8.76 -8.81
CA ARG A 24 -2.46 9.31 -8.46
C ARG A 24 -1.94 8.58 -7.22
N ILE A 25 -0.85 7.84 -7.38
CA ILE A 25 -0.34 6.96 -6.35
C ILE A 25 1.12 7.28 -6.10
N VAL A 26 1.46 7.64 -4.85
CA VAL A 26 2.84 7.81 -4.42
C VAL A 26 3.36 6.53 -3.79
N VAL A 27 4.42 5.97 -4.34
CA VAL A 27 5.13 4.81 -3.78
C VAL A 27 6.43 5.29 -3.16
N GLN A 28 6.52 5.21 -1.84
CA GLN A 28 7.73 5.55 -1.08
C GLN A 28 8.54 4.29 -0.80
N GLY A 29 9.68 4.16 -1.47
CA GLY A 29 10.53 2.99 -1.46
C GLY A 29 10.28 2.11 -2.68
N VAL A 30 11.31 1.96 -3.52
CA VAL A 30 11.26 1.17 -4.78
C VAL A 30 12.23 -0.02 -4.76
N GLY A 31 12.40 -0.65 -3.59
CA GLY A 31 13.00 -1.96 -3.46
C GLY A 31 12.11 -3.05 -4.10
N HIS A 32 12.37 -4.33 -3.83
CA HIS A 32 11.65 -5.45 -4.48
C HIS A 32 10.12 -5.32 -4.44
N VAL A 33 9.54 -4.97 -3.28
CA VAL A 33 8.09 -4.86 -3.13
C VAL A 33 7.57 -3.61 -3.86
N GLY A 34 8.24 -2.47 -3.68
CA GLY A 34 7.86 -1.21 -4.30
C GLY A 34 7.99 -1.26 -5.82
N GLU A 35 9.10 -1.79 -6.37
CA GLU A 35 9.26 -1.94 -7.81
C GLU A 35 8.16 -2.80 -8.43
N TYR A 36 7.84 -3.95 -7.83
CA TYR A 36 6.75 -4.80 -8.30
C TYR A 36 5.39 -4.08 -8.26
N LEU A 37 5.16 -3.28 -7.20
CA LEU A 37 3.95 -2.49 -7.09
C LEU A 37 3.89 -1.43 -8.20
N VAL A 38 4.97 -0.68 -8.43
CA VAL A 38 5.09 0.31 -9.52
C VAL A 38 4.78 -0.34 -10.87
N GLU A 39 5.39 -1.50 -11.18
CA GLU A 39 5.11 -2.25 -12.40
C GLU A 39 3.62 -2.57 -12.57
N SER A 40 2.98 -3.06 -11.52
CA SER A 40 1.57 -3.44 -11.56
C SER A 40 0.65 -2.23 -11.75
N LEU A 41 0.95 -1.13 -11.05
CA LEU A 41 0.19 0.12 -11.11
C LEU A 41 0.29 0.79 -12.47
N THR A 42 1.50 0.87 -13.03
CA THR A 42 1.70 1.47 -14.36
C THR A 42 1.05 0.66 -15.47
N LYS A 43 1.09 -0.69 -15.38
CA LYS A 43 0.36 -1.58 -16.31
C LYS A 43 -1.14 -1.39 -16.27
N GLU A 44 -1.70 -1.06 -15.11
CA GLU A 44 -3.15 -0.77 -14.95
C GLU A 44 -3.51 0.66 -15.38
N GLY A 45 -2.53 1.51 -15.64
CA GLY A 45 -2.75 2.88 -16.10
C GLY A 45 -2.89 3.91 -14.96
N ALA A 46 -2.37 3.61 -13.77
CA ALA A 46 -2.25 4.59 -12.69
C ALA A 46 -1.19 5.65 -13.02
N LYS A 47 -1.32 6.83 -12.43
CA LYS A 47 -0.28 7.87 -12.43
C LYS A 47 0.61 7.64 -11.21
N VAL A 48 1.80 7.11 -11.44
CA VAL A 48 2.69 6.66 -10.36
C VAL A 48 3.81 7.65 -10.14
N PHE A 49 3.92 8.11 -8.90
CA PHE A 49 5.00 8.94 -8.39
C PHE A 49 5.85 8.10 -7.44
N ILE A 50 7.16 8.23 -7.52
CA ILE A 50 8.07 7.38 -6.75
C ILE A 50 9.15 8.20 -6.06
N THR A 51 9.58 7.72 -4.90
CA THR A 51 10.73 8.26 -4.19
C THR A 51 11.49 7.16 -3.45
N ASP A 52 12.79 7.31 -3.32
CA ASP A 52 13.67 6.40 -2.57
C ASP A 52 14.94 7.15 -2.17
N ILE A 53 15.60 6.71 -1.10
CA ILE A 53 16.91 7.22 -0.68
C ILE A 53 18.04 6.71 -1.58
N HIS A 54 17.84 5.58 -2.26
CA HIS A 54 18.82 4.97 -3.14
C HIS A 54 18.62 5.44 -4.59
N GLU A 55 19.25 6.55 -4.95
CA GLU A 55 19.11 7.18 -6.26
C GLU A 55 19.31 6.25 -7.47
N PRO A 56 20.29 5.31 -7.51
CA PRO A 56 20.45 4.43 -8.66
C PRO A 56 19.22 3.56 -8.91
N THR A 57 18.65 2.97 -7.86
CA THR A 57 17.41 2.17 -7.97
C THR A 57 16.23 3.03 -8.40
N LEU A 58 16.10 4.23 -7.80
CA LEU A 58 15.04 5.19 -8.14
C LEU A 58 15.05 5.56 -9.62
N LYS A 59 16.22 5.93 -10.17
CA LYS A 59 16.39 6.26 -11.59
C LYS A 59 16.08 5.09 -12.51
N ASN A 60 16.53 3.88 -12.13
CA ASN A 60 16.26 2.67 -12.92
C ASN A 60 14.75 2.34 -12.98
N VAL A 61 14.06 2.39 -11.84
CA VAL A 61 12.61 2.12 -11.78
C VAL A 61 11.82 3.19 -12.54
N ALA A 62 12.18 4.48 -12.36
CA ALA A 62 11.57 5.58 -13.10
C ALA A 62 11.66 5.38 -14.61
N GLN A 63 12.86 5.09 -15.11
CA GLN A 63 13.10 4.87 -16.55
C GLN A 63 12.39 3.62 -17.08
N LYS A 64 12.40 2.54 -16.30
CA LYS A 64 11.85 1.23 -16.70
C LYS A 64 10.33 1.24 -16.84
N TYR A 65 9.65 1.97 -15.97
CA TYR A 65 8.18 1.95 -15.88
C TYR A 65 7.53 3.29 -16.23
N GLY A 66 8.30 4.33 -16.49
CA GLY A 66 7.77 5.66 -16.78
C GLY A 66 7.13 6.35 -15.59
N ALA A 67 7.54 6.00 -14.37
CA ALA A 67 7.07 6.63 -13.15
C ALA A 67 7.78 7.96 -12.92
N GLU A 68 7.06 8.96 -12.37
CA GLU A 68 7.61 10.27 -12.07
C GLU A 68 8.33 10.28 -10.72
N VAL A 69 9.54 10.85 -10.68
CA VAL A 69 10.32 10.97 -9.43
C VAL A 69 9.92 12.23 -8.70
N ILE A 70 9.64 12.11 -7.40
CA ILE A 70 9.40 13.24 -6.49
C ILE A 70 10.43 13.26 -5.36
N GLY A 71 10.62 14.43 -4.75
CA GLY A 71 11.52 14.59 -3.60
C GLY A 71 11.00 13.88 -2.35
N LEU A 72 11.90 13.40 -1.50
CA LEU A 72 11.55 12.78 -0.22
C LEU A 72 10.79 13.73 0.71
N ASP A 73 11.09 15.01 0.65
CA ASP A 73 10.46 16.08 1.42
C ASP A 73 9.05 16.46 0.90
N GLN A 74 8.73 16.06 -0.32
CA GLN A 74 7.44 16.37 -0.96
C GLN A 74 6.37 15.31 -0.74
N VAL A 75 6.73 14.11 -0.27
CA VAL A 75 5.86 12.93 -0.22
C VAL A 75 4.51 13.21 0.44
N TYR A 76 4.52 13.83 1.61
CA TYR A 76 3.29 13.99 2.40
C TYR A 76 2.41 15.15 1.91
N ASP A 77 3.02 16.17 1.29
CA ASP A 77 2.30 17.32 0.72
C ASP A 77 1.86 17.09 -0.74
N TRP A 78 2.26 15.96 -1.33
CA TRP A 78 1.91 15.61 -2.71
C TRP A 78 0.42 15.36 -2.88
N ASP A 79 -0.16 15.92 -3.94
CA ASP A 79 -1.57 15.72 -4.26
C ASP A 79 -1.78 14.33 -4.87
N MET A 80 -2.27 13.38 -4.07
CA MET A 80 -2.42 11.97 -4.42
C MET A 80 -3.74 11.38 -3.93
N ASP A 81 -4.18 10.31 -4.57
CA ASP A 81 -5.34 9.53 -4.13
C ASP A 81 -4.93 8.47 -3.11
N ILE A 82 -3.76 7.84 -3.32
CA ILE A 82 -3.24 6.73 -2.51
C ILE A 82 -1.78 6.98 -2.15
N TYR A 83 -1.46 6.80 -0.87
CA TYR A 83 -0.09 6.72 -0.38
C TYR A 83 0.30 5.27 -0.12
N ALA A 84 1.42 4.82 -0.70
CA ALA A 84 1.94 3.47 -0.59
C ALA A 84 3.33 3.44 0.05
N PRO A 85 3.43 3.41 1.40
CA PRO A 85 4.71 3.23 2.09
C PRO A 85 5.25 1.83 1.83
N CYS A 86 6.41 1.71 1.15
CA CYS A 86 7.06 0.45 0.80
C CYS A 86 8.55 0.40 1.24
N ALA A 87 9.00 1.37 2.04
CA ALA A 87 10.36 1.46 2.57
C ALA A 87 10.42 1.03 4.04
N LEU A 88 10.69 1.96 4.93
CA LEU A 88 10.79 1.71 6.38
C LEU A 88 9.42 1.85 7.06
N GLY A 89 9.30 1.27 8.25
CA GLY A 89 8.16 1.47 9.13
C GLY A 89 8.13 2.87 9.77
N ALA A 90 7.07 3.14 10.57
CA ALA A 90 6.88 4.38 11.32
C ALA A 90 6.86 5.67 10.47
N THR A 91 6.54 5.54 9.17
CA THR A 91 6.39 6.71 8.28
C THR A 91 5.08 7.45 8.53
N LEU A 92 4.09 6.78 9.11
CA LEU A 92 2.82 7.37 9.53
C LEU A 92 2.92 7.77 11.01
N ASN A 93 3.10 9.03 11.25
CA ASN A 93 3.21 9.65 12.57
C ASN A 93 2.43 10.97 12.61
N ALA A 94 2.34 11.60 13.77
CA ALA A 94 1.55 12.81 13.96
C ALA A 94 1.88 13.92 12.93
N GLN A 95 3.18 14.10 12.60
CA GLN A 95 3.62 15.13 11.68
C GLN A 95 3.30 14.77 10.21
N SER A 96 3.63 13.54 9.79
CA SER A 96 3.39 13.10 8.41
C SER A 96 1.88 13.01 8.13
N ILE A 97 1.10 12.46 9.06
CA ILE A 97 -0.36 12.35 8.91
C ILE A 97 -1.01 13.74 8.83
N ALA A 98 -0.53 14.73 9.59
CA ALA A 98 -1.08 16.08 9.54
C ALA A 98 -1.00 16.71 8.13
N ASN A 99 0.06 16.41 7.38
CA ASN A 99 0.31 16.94 6.04
C ASN A 99 -0.20 16.05 4.91
N LEU A 100 -0.43 14.75 5.18
CA LEU A 100 -0.74 13.74 4.17
C LEU A 100 -2.00 14.08 3.36
N ARG A 101 -1.88 14.13 2.03
CA ARG A 101 -2.96 14.51 1.11
C ARG A 101 -3.43 13.31 0.29
N CYS A 102 -3.95 12.29 0.96
CA CYS A 102 -4.52 11.12 0.30
C CYS A 102 -5.85 10.73 0.95
N ALA A 103 -6.63 9.91 0.26
CA ALA A 103 -7.84 9.29 0.80
C ALA A 103 -7.58 7.86 1.33
N LEU A 104 -6.46 7.24 0.92
CA LEU A 104 -6.14 5.86 1.25
C LEU A 104 -4.64 5.68 1.47
N VAL A 105 -4.28 4.93 2.51
CA VAL A 105 -2.93 4.39 2.73
C VAL A 105 -2.96 2.88 2.50
N ALA A 106 -2.14 2.39 1.55
CA ALA A 106 -2.01 0.97 1.23
C ALA A 106 -0.60 0.67 0.70
N GLY A 107 0.30 0.22 1.55
CA GLY A 107 1.70 -0.04 1.20
C GLY A 107 2.24 -1.34 1.77
N GLY A 108 3.43 -1.73 1.33
CA GLY A 108 4.07 -3.00 1.69
C GLY A 108 5.03 -2.94 2.87
N ALA A 109 5.29 -1.77 3.46
CA ALA A 109 6.13 -1.65 4.64
C ALA A 109 5.49 -2.30 5.86
N ASN A 110 6.30 -2.88 6.74
CA ASN A 110 5.86 -3.37 8.04
C ASN A 110 5.81 -2.22 9.04
N ASN A 111 4.91 -2.31 10.05
CA ASN A 111 4.82 -1.36 11.15
C ASN A 111 4.76 0.09 10.65
N GLN A 112 3.82 0.37 9.76
CA GLN A 112 3.70 1.68 9.09
C GLN A 112 3.34 2.79 10.06
N LEU A 113 2.50 2.50 11.07
CA LEU A 113 2.15 3.43 12.15
C LEU A 113 3.30 3.54 13.16
N ALA A 114 3.64 4.75 13.58
CA ALA A 114 4.66 4.98 14.59
C ALA A 114 4.15 4.65 15.99
N THR A 115 2.88 4.93 16.27
CA THR A 115 2.19 4.62 17.53
C THR A 115 0.76 4.17 17.24
N ASP A 116 0.09 3.57 18.22
CA ASP A 116 -1.32 3.15 18.10
C ASP A 116 -2.27 4.35 17.90
N GLU A 117 -1.92 5.53 18.47
CA GLU A 117 -2.72 6.75 18.29
C GLU A 117 -2.70 7.25 16.83
N ASP A 118 -1.72 6.87 16.04
CA ASP A 118 -1.66 7.30 14.64
C ASP A 118 -2.79 6.71 13.80
N MET A 119 -3.32 5.55 14.20
CA MET A 119 -4.54 5.02 13.60
C MET A 119 -5.73 5.95 13.81
N GLN A 120 -5.91 6.48 15.04
CA GLN A 120 -6.98 7.43 15.33
C GLN A 120 -6.79 8.73 14.52
N ARG A 121 -5.55 9.23 14.37
CA ARG A 121 -5.26 10.42 13.58
C ARG A 121 -5.65 10.24 12.10
N LEU A 122 -5.43 9.04 11.52
CA LEU A 122 -5.89 8.73 10.17
C LEU A 122 -7.42 8.73 10.07
N MET A 123 -8.10 8.12 11.04
CA MET A 123 -9.57 8.08 11.11
C MET A 123 -10.16 9.49 11.22
N ASP A 124 -9.62 10.34 12.09
CA ASP A 124 -10.07 11.72 12.29
C ASP A 124 -9.95 12.55 10.99
N ARG A 125 -9.02 12.19 10.12
CA ARG A 125 -8.85 12.79 8.80
C ARG A 125 -9.60 12.07 7.67
N SER A 126 -10.40 11.05 8.00
CA SER A 126 -11.12 10.21 7.03
C SER A 126 -10.19 9.56 5.99
N ILE A 127 -8.95 9.25 6.38
CA ILE A 127 -7.99 8.54 5.56
C ILE A 127 -8.14 7.04 5.86
N ALA A 128 -8.55 6.27 4.85
CA ALA A 128 -8.64 4.82 4.97
C ALA A 128 -7.24 4.20 5.09
N TYR A 129 -7.11 3.19 5.94
CA TYR A 129 -5.84 2.49 6.16
C TYR A 129 -5.99 0.99 5.93
N ALA A 130 -5.22 0.46 5.01
CA ALA A 130 -5.08 -0.98 4.82
C ALA A 130 -4.13 -1.54 5.88
N PRO A 131 -4.57 -2.45 6.77
CA PRO A 131 -3.69 -3.03 7.77
C PRO A 131 -2.47 -3.67 7.08
N ASP A 132 -1.28 -3.22 7.46
CA ASP A 132 -0.04 -3.63 6.81
C ASP A 132 0.20 -5.14 6.93
N PHE A 133 -0.09 -5.75 8.10
CA PHE A 133 0.03 -7.18 8.34
C PHE A 133 -0.89 -8.05 7.45
N VAL A 134 -1.91 -7.45 6.83
CA VAL A 134 -2.79 -8.14 5.88
C VAL A 134 -2.25 -8.01 4.47
N ILE A 135 -2.04 -6.78 3.99
CA ILE A 135 -1.71 -6.57 2.58
C ILE A 135 -0.27 -6.94 2.23
N ASN A 136 0.64 -6.98 3.20
CA ASN A 136 2.02 -7.44 3.00
C ASN A 136 2.20 -8.95 3.23
N ALA A 137 1.15 -9.69 3.62
CA ALA A 137 1.19 -11.13 3.91
C ALA A 137 1.66 -12.00 2.73
N GLY A 138 1.68 -11.46 1.51
CA GLY A 138 2.15 -12.19 0.32
C GLY A 138 3.57 -12.74 0.44
N GLY A 139 4.47 -12.04 1.14
CA GLY A 139 5.82 -12.52 1.45
C GLY A 139 5.80 -13.77 2.35
N LEU A 140 5.02 -13.73 3.44
CA LEU A 140 4.87 -14.84 4.37
C LEU A 140 4.22 -16.07 3.70
N ILE A 141 3.21 -15.84 2.84
CA ILE A 141 2.57 -16.90 2.06
C ILE A 141 3.59 -17.62 1.17
N ASN A 142 4.48 -16.87 0.52
CA ASN A 142 5.52 -17.44 -0.33
C ASN A 142 6.51 -18.28 0.47
N VAL A 143 7.03 -17.77 1.60
CA VAL A 143 7.94 -18.50 2.49
C VAL A 143 7.27 -19.77 3.03
N TYR A 144 6.00 -19.70 3.43
CA TYR A 144 5.27 -20.89 3.86
C TYR A 144 5.14 -21.92 2.74
N ALA A 145 4.86 -21.50 1.52
CA ALA A 145 4.77 -22.41 0.38
C ALA A 145 6.10 -23.13 0.13
N GLU A 146 7.24 -22.42 0.20
CA GLU A 146 8.57 -23.00 0.07
C GLU A 146 8.86 -24.05 1.15
N ILE A 147 8.61 -23.72 2.42
CA ILE A 147 8.82 -24.64 3.56
C ILE A 147 7.97 -25.92 3.43
N LYS A 148 6.75 -25.79 2.89
CA LYS A 148 5.81 -26.91 2.72
C LYS A 148 5.93 -27.63 1.37
N GLY A 149 6.86 -27.22 0.51
CA GLY A 149 7.02 -27.80 -0.82
C GLY A 149 5.81 -27.57 -1.74
N LEU A 150 5.04 -26.50 -1.50
CA LEU A 150 3.88 -26.13 -2.31
C LEU A 150 4.34 -25.36 -3.54
N ASN A 151 3.58 -25.46 -4.64
CA ASN A 151 3.95 -24.81 -5.87
C ASN A 151 3.59 -23.31 -5.88
N ARG A 152 4.16 -22.59 -6.86
CA ARG A 152 3.94 -21.16 -7.06
C ARG A 152 2.46 -20.82 -7.28
N GLU A 153 1.72 -21.70 -7.92
CA GLU A 153 0.30 -21.46 -8.21
C GLU A 153 -0.53 -21.41 -6.92
N TRP A 154 -0.24 -22.31 -5.97
CA TRP A 154 -0.86 -22.26 -4.64
C TRP A 154 -0.57 -20.94 -3.92
N ALA A 155 0.69 -20.49 -3.93
CA ALA A 155 1.07 -19.23 -3.31
C ALA A 155 0.36 -18.03 -3.95
N LEU A 156 0.25 -18.01 -5.28
CA LEU A 156 -0.49 -16.96 -5.99
C LEU A 156 -1.98 -16.98 -5.68
N GLN A 157 -2.60 -18.16 -5.62
CA GLN A 157 -4.01 -18.30 -5.27
C GLN A 157 -4.29 -17.80 -3.84
N LYS A 158 -3.44 -18.17 -2.88
CA LYS A 158 -3.54 -17.67 -1.50
C LYS A 158 -3.34 -16.16 -1.41
N THR A 159 -2.38 -15.62 -2.15
CA THR A 159 -2.13 -14.18 -2.20
C THR A 159 -3.32 -13.41 -2.80
N ARG A 160 -4.03 -13.96 -3.77
CA ARG A 160 -5.27 -13.36 -4.30
C ARG A 160 -6.36 -13.27 -3.22
N GLY A 161 -6.41 -14.20 -2.27
CA GLY A 161 -7.33 -14.15 -1.13
C GLY A 161 -7.13 -12.94 -0.20
N ILE A 162 -5.99 -12.22 -0.30
CA ILE A 162 -5.78 -10.96 0.41
C ILE A 162 -6.85 -9.92 0.02
N TYR A 163 -7.32 -9.94 -1.23
CA TYR A 163 -8.39 -9.07 -1.68
C TYR A 163 -9.66 -9.25 -0.84
N ASP A 164 -10.15 -10.48 -0.75
CA ASP A 164 -11.40 -10.78 -0.02
C ASP A 164 -11.24 -10.53 1.49
N GLN A 165 -10.08 -10.89 2.06
CA GLN A 165 -9.79 -10.63 3.47
C GLN A 165 -9.76 -9.13 3.76
N THR A 166 -9.15 -8.34 2.89
CA THR A 166 -9.10 -6.89 3.06
C THR A 166 -10.50 -6.28 3.01
N LEU A 167 -11.35 -6.68 2.05
CA LEU A 167 -12.74 -6.23 2.00
C LEU A 167 -13.51 -6.59 3.27
N ALA A 168 -13.40 -7.83 3.75
CA ALA A 168 -14.08 -8.30 4.96
C ALA A 168 -13.66 -7.46 6.19
N ILE A 169 -12.38 -7.10 6.32
CA ILE A 169 -11.89 -6.25 7.40
C ILE A 169 -12.54 -4.85 7.33
N PHE A 170 -12.60 -4.24 6.16
CA PHE A 170 -13.24 -2.93 6.01
C PHE A 170 -14.74 -2.98 6.32
N GLU A 171 -15.45 -4.03 5.90
CA GLU A 171 -16.86 -4.23 6.21
C GLU A 171 -17.11 -4.39 7.71
N GLN A 172 -16.30 -5.22 8.39
CA GLN A 172 -16.41 -5.43 9.83
C GLN A 172 -16.04 -4.17 10.61
N ALA A 173 -14.99 -3.45 10.21
CA ALA A 173 -14.60 -2.18 10.81
C ALA A 173 -15.74 -1.15 10.75
N ALA A 174 -16.39 -1.04 9.59
CA ALA A 174 -17.53 -0.14 9.38
C ALA A 174 -18.75 -0.56 10.22
N GLN A 175 -19.10 -1.85 10.27
CA GLN A 175 -20.22 -2.38 11.06
C GLN A 175 -20.01 -2.17 12.55
N ASN A 176 -18.80 -2.42 13.04
CA ASN A 176 -18.46 -2.33 14.46
C ASN A 176 -18.05 -0.91 14.90
N ARG A 177 -17.89 0.02 13.95
CA ARG A 177 -17.41 1.39 14.19
C ARG A 177 -16.03 1.43 14.89
N VAL A 178 -15.14 0.56 14.44
CA VAL A 178 -13.76 0.46 14.92
C VAL A 178 -12.79 0.68 13.78
N SER A 179 -11.50 0.81 14.10
CA SER A 179 -10.45 0.89 13.07
C SER A 179 -10.26 -0.46 12.36
N THR A 180 -9.69 -0.43 11.16
CA THR A 180 -9.32 -1.64 10.41
C THR A 180 -8.28 -2.50 11.14
N ASN A 181 -7.46 -1.91 12.03
CA ASN A 181 -6.49 -2.64 12.86
C ASN A 181 -7.13 -3.31 14.08
N ALA A 182 -8.35 -2.94 14.45
CA ALA A 182 -9.04 -3.48 15.63
C ALA A 182 -10.00 -4.63 15.28
N VAL A 183 -10.13 -4.99 14.00
CA VAL A 183 -10.84 -6.14 13.49
C VAL A 183 -9.95 -7.37 13.56
#